data_2ef697265c6479215b803bca7182154a
#
_entry.id   2ef697265c6479215b803bca7182154a
#
_cell.length_a   1.000
_cell.length_b   1.000
_cell.length_c   1.000
_cell.angle_alpha   90.00
_cell.angle_beta   90.00
_cell.angle_gamma   90.00
#
_symmetry.space_group_name_H-M   'P 1'
#
loop_
_entity.id
_entity.type
_entity.pdbx_description
1 polymer ?
#
loop_
_entity_poly.entity_id
_entity_poly.type
_entity_poly.pdbx_seq_one_letter_code
_entity_poly.pdbx_strand_id
1 'polypeptide(L)'
;DITVIGGGPSGATAAEQLAKKGFKVALIDRAGRIKPCGGAIPPRAIEDFEIPQSQLVAKIKTARMISPTNRKVDIPIENGYVGMVDREFFDEFLRERAAKCGAKRFTGTFVKLYKNLEYTKVDFNNHSTKKISTLLTRYVIGADGAKSNVARNTIKDAHKIPYVIAYHEIIEAPKATSGYNPDRCDVIYNGDISPDFYGWVFPHGKSASVGMGTCLSSVNLKKATSDLRMQAGLDQCSTIRKEGAPIPLKPLEKWDNEDNVVLAGDAAGVVAPSSGEGIYLSLIHISEP
;
A
#
# COMPACT_ATOMS: atom_id res chain seq x y z
N ASP A 1 11.78 -15.76 17.47
CA ASP A 1 12.03 -14.49 18.13
C ASP A 1 10.93 -13.48 17.79
N ILE A 2 10.65 -13.24 16.50
CA ILE A 2 9.76 -12.18 16.03
C ILE A 2 8.74 -12.74 15.05
N THR A 3 7.47 -12.36 15.22
CA THR A 3 6.42 -12.66 14.26
C THR A 3 5.94 -11.35 13.60
N VAL A 4 6.04 -11.29 12.28
CA VAL A 4 5.53 -10.18 11.46
C VAL A 4 4.18 -10.60 10.88
N ILE A 5 3.16 -9.78 11.07
CA ILE A 5 1.78 -10.02 10.62
C ILE A 5 1.46 -9.04 9.51
N GLY A 6 1.33 -9.54 8.29
CA GLY A 6 1.16 -8.77 7.05
C GLY A 6 2.43 -8.74 6.22
N GLY A 7 2.36 -9.17 4.96
CA GLY A 7 3.47 -9.27 4.01
C GLY A 7 3.41 -8.22 2.90
N GLY A 8 2.84 -7.04 3.17
CA GLY A 8 2.97 -5.87 2.32
C GLY A 8 4.36 -5.23 2.45
N PRO A 9 4.63 -4.07 1.82
CA PRO A 9 5.95 -3.43 1.81
C PRO A 9 6.58 -3.30 3.19
N SER A 10 5.83 -2.79 4.16
CA SER A 10 6.29 -2.61 5.54
C SER A 10 6.69 -3.94 6.21
N GLY A 11 5.79 -4.92 6.23
CA GLY A 11 6.05 -6.18 6.94
C GLY A 11 7.08 -7.06 6.24
N ALA A 12 7.09 -7.11 4.91
CA ALA A 12 8.11 -7.87 4.17
C ALA A 12 9.50 -7.28 4.37
N THR A 13 9.63 -5.94 4.35
CA THR A 13 10.91 -5.25 4.62
C THR A 13 11.36 -5.45 6.07
N ALA A 14 10.45 -5.36 7.05
CA ALA A 14 10.75 -5.68 8.44
C ALA A 14 11.29 -7.10 8.58
N ALA A 15 10.60 -8.06 7.99
CA ALA A 15 11.00 -9.47 8.05
C ALA A 15 12.37 -9.70 7.42
N GLU A 16 12.65 -9.05 6.28
CA GLU A 16 13.96 -9.10 5.62
C GLU A 16 15.07 -8.54 6.52
N GLN A 17 14.89 -7.31 7.01
CA GLN A 17 15.94 -6.63 7.78
C GLN A 17 16.25 -7.35 9.09
N LEU A 18 15.23 -7.84 9.77
CA LEU A 18 15.41 -8.60 11.01
C LEU A 18 16.07 -9.97 10.76
N ALA A 19 15.69 -10.65 9.68
CA ALA A 19 16.33 -11.90 9.30
C ALA A 19 17.82 -11.70 8.93
N LYS A 20 18.17 -10.63 8.21
CA LYS A 20 19.57 -10.23 7.94
C LYS A 20 20.37 -9.98 9.22
N LYS A 21 19.74 -9.50 10.28
CA LYS A 21 20.35 -9.31 11.59
C LYS A 21 20.43 -10.59 12.43
N GLY A 22 20.03 -11.75 11.89
CA GLY A 22 20.14 -13.07 12.53
C GLY A 22 18.96 -13.44 13.44
N PHE A 23 17.89 -12.66 13.49
CA PHE A 23 16.69 -13.04 14.23
C PHE A 23 15.90 -14.17 13.53
N LYS A 24 15.30 -15.06 14.31
CA LYS A 24 14.32 -16.04 13.81
C LYS A 24 12.99 -15.33 13.57
N VAL A 25 12.68 -15.06 12.29
CA VAL A 25 11.49 -14.31 11.90
C VAL A 25 10.45 -15.22 11.26
N ALA A 26 9.20 -15.11 11.71
CA ALA A 26 8.02 -15.67 11.04
C ALA A 26 7.25 -14.54 10.36
N LEU A 27 6.99 -14.67 9.06
CA LEU A 27 6.17 -13.73 8.28
C LEU A 27 4.84 -14.40 7.94
N ILE A 28 3.74 -13.89 8.49
CA ILE A 28 2.37 -14.37 8.22
C ILE A 28 1.70 -13.40 7.23
N ASP A 29 1.29 -13.91 6.08
CA ASP A 29 0.53 -13.14 5.09
C ASP A 29 -0.57 -13.99 4.45
N ARG A 30 -1.63 -13.34 4.00
CA ARG A 30 -2.78 -14.03 3.41
C ARG A 30 -2.49 -14.66 2.06
N ALA A 31 -1.51 -14.16 1.31
CA ALA A 31 -1.18 -14.45 -0.08
C ALA A 31 -2.36 -14.23 -1.07
N GLY A 32 -2.06 -14.12 -2.34
CA GLY A 32 -3.07 -14.07 -3.41
C GLY A 32 -4.01 -12.86 -3.41
N ARG A 33 -3.87 -11.93 -2.48
CA ARG A 33 -4.65 -10.69 -2.45
C ARG A 33 -3.82 -9.54 -2.99
N ILE A 34 -4.27 -8.98 -4.10
CA ILE A 34 -3.72 -7.71 -4.61
C ILE A 34 -4.22 -6.58 -3.70
N LYS A 35 -3.31 -5.79 -3.16
CA LYS A 35 -3.69 -4.58 -2.42
C LYS A 35 -3.96 -3.46 -3.41
N PRO A 36 -5.17 -2.86 -3.42
CA PRO A 36 -5.46 -1.69 -4.24
C PRO A 36 -4.50 -0.55 -3.93
N CYS A 37 -3.86 0.00 -4.95
CA CYS A 37 -2.86 1.05 -4.79
C CYS A 37 -2.61 1.74 -6.14
N GLY A 38 -2.26 3.04 -6.11
CA GLY A 38 -1.77 3.76 -7.28
C GLY A 38 -0.42 3.26 -7.79
N GLY A 39 0.34 2.50 -6.98
CA GLY A 39 1.57 1.82 -7.39
C GLY A 39 2.79 2.72 -7.63
N ALA A 40 2.69 4.02 -7.36
CA ALA A 40 3.79 4.97 -7.56
C ALA A 40 4.81 4.88 -6.43
N ILE A 41 6.09 4.77 -6.77
CA ILE A 41 7.22 4.82 -5.83
C ILE A 41 8.23 5.87 -6.26
N PRO A 42 8.72 6.74 -5.36
CA PRO A 42 9.65 7.79 -5.72
C PRO A 42 11.03 7.22 -6.11
N PRO A 43 11.87 8.00 -6.85
CA PRO A 43 13.23 7.58 -7.23
C PRO A 43 14.06 7.07 -6.05
N ARG A 44 13.97 7.77 -4.93
CA ARG A 44 14.68 7.42 -3.70
C ARG A 44 14.30 6.04 -3.14
N ALA A 45 13.02 5.65 -3.23
CA ALA A 45 12.60 4.30 -2.81
C ALA A 45 13.25 3.20 -3.65
N ILE A 46 13.43 3.47 -4.96
CA ILE A 46 14.08 2.52 -5.88
C ILE A 46 15.55 2.34 -5.51
N GLU A 47 16.23 3.43 -5.17
CA GLU A 47 17.63 3.44 -4.79
C GLU A 47 17.86 2.86 -3.39
N ASP A 48 17.22 3.42 -2.35
CA ASP A 48 17.40 3.06 -0.94
C ASP A 48 17.09 1.57 -0.67
N PHE A 49 16.12 1.00 -1.41
CA PHE A 49 15.69 -0.40 -1.22
C PHE A 49 16.10 -1.33 -2.36
N GLU A 50 17.01 -0.88 -3.23
CA GLU A 50 17.56 -1.69 -4.33
C GLU A 50 16.46 -2.40 -5.15
N ILE A 51 15.40 -1.64 -5.51
CA ILE A 51 14.28 -2.18 -6.28
C ILE A 51 14.71 -2.43 -7.71
N PRO A 52 14.74 -3.68 -8.18
CA PRO A 52 15.22 -3.98 -9.53
C PRO A 52 14.27 -3.45 -10.58
N GLN A 53 14.82 -3.07 -11.73
CA GLN A 53 14.07 -2.54 -12.87
C GLN A 53 12.96 -3.48 -13.36
N SER A 54 13.13 -4.78 -13.17
CA SER A 54 12.13 -5.81 -13.52
C SER A 54 10.84 -5.72 -12.71
N GLN A 55 10.85 -5.00 -11.58
CA GLN A 55 9.65 -4.76 -10.76
C GLN A 55 8.86 -3.52 -11.22
N LEU A 56 9.42 -2.72 -12.11
CA LEU A 56 8.81 -1.50 -12.60
C LEU A 56 8.05 -1.77 -13.90
N VAL A 57 6.74 -1.54 -13.87
CA VAL A 57 5.86 -1.70 -15.05
C VAL A 57 5.79 -0.44 -15.92
N ALA A 58 6.11 0.73 -15.34
CA ALA A 58 6.28 1.99 -16.07
C ALA A 58 7.25 2.91 -15.33
N LYS A 59 7.79 3.90 -16.06
CA LYS A 59 8.71 4.92 -15.56
C LYS A 59 8.15 6.30 -15.92
N ILE A 60 7.71 7.02 -14.92
CA ILE A 60 7.04 8.30 -15.07
C ILE A 60 8.05 9.44 -14.98
N LYS A 61 8.10 10.29 -15.97
CA LYS A 61 9.02 11.43 -16.05
C LYS A 61 8.37 12.76 -15.68
N THR A 62 7.04 12.80 -15.64
CA THR A 62 6.29 14.03 -15.38
C THR A 62 5.10 13.74 -14.49
N ALA A 63 4.85 14.58 -13.50
CA ALA A 63 3.59 14.66 -12.78
C ALA A 63 2.81 15.89 -13.28
N ARG A 64 1.57 15.69 -13.71
CA ARG A 64 0.67 16.81 -14.08
C ARG A 64 -0.32 17.04 -12.97
N MET A 65 -0.32 18.27 -12.45
CA MET A 65 -1.35 18.74 -11.52
C MET A 65 -2.42 19.48 -12.31
N ILE A 66 -3.68 19.11 -12.10
CA ILE A 66 -4.84 19.75 -12.75
C ILE A 66 -5.68 20.40 -11.65
N SER A 67 -5.79 21.74 -11.70
CA SER A 67 -6.54 22.52 -10.72
C SER A 67 -8.06 22.40 -10.93
N PRO A 68 -8.89 22.84 -9.94
CA PRO A 68 -10.35 22.91 -10.11
C PRO A 68 -10.82 23.76 -11.31
N THR A 69 -10.00 24.71 -11.75
CA THR A 69 -10.27 25.55 -12.94
C THR A 69 -9.65 24.99 -14.22
N ASN A 70 -9.28 23.71 -14.25
CA ASN A 70 -8.63 23.02 -15.38
C ASN A 70 -7.28 23.61 -15.82
N ARG A 71 -6.63 24.42 -15.00
CA ARG A 71 -5.24 24.83 -15.25
C ARG A 71 -4.33 23.61 -15.02
N LYS A 72 -3.41 23.40 -15.97
CA LYS A 72 -2.48 22.27 -15.97
C LYS A 72 -1.07 22.76 -15.73
N VAL A 73 -0.38 22.12 -14.79
CA VAL A 73 1.04 22.36 -14.51
C VAL A 73 1.75 21.03 -14.60
N ASP A 74 2.73 20.94 -15.48
CA ASP A 74 3.60 19.79 -15.62
C ASP A 74 4.85 19.99 -14.76
N ILE A 75 5.10 19.05 -13.88
CA ILE A 75 6.24 19.03 -12.96
C ILE A 75 7.16 17.89 -13.43
N PRO A 76 8.32 18.21 -14.02
CA PRO A 76 9.28 17.21 -14.42
C PRO A 76 9.86 16.53 -13.18
N ILE A 77 10.10 15.23 -13.27
CA ILE A 77 10.80 14.47 -12.23
C ILE A 77 12.29 14.61 -12.50
N GLU A 78 12.93 15.48 -11.73
CA GLU A 78 14.37 15.74 -11.86
C GLU A 78 15.19 14.57 -11.32
N ASN A 79 16.33 14.29 -11.97
CA ASN A 79 17.32 13.27 -11.56
C ASN A 79 16.76 11.86 -11.40
N GLY A 80 15.73 11.49 -12.19
CA GLY A 80 15.19 10.14 -12.13
C GLY A 80 13.81 9.99 -12.76
N TYR A 81 13.02 9.12 -12.18
CA TYR A 81 11.63 8.85 -12.56
C TYR A 81 10.87 8.28 -11.37
N VAL A 82 9.57 8.51 -11.32
CA VAL A 82 8.69 7.74 -10.42
C VAL A 82 8.48 6.37 -11.05
N GLY A 83 8.80 5.31 -10.32
CA GLY A 83 8.56 3.94 -10.74
C GLY A 83 7.11 3.56 -10.46
N MET A 84 6.47 2.88 -11.42
CA MET A 84 5.16 2.27 -11.19
C MET A 84 5.34 0.79 -10.96
N VAL A 85 4.73 0.26 -9.90
CA VAL A 85 4.78 -1.15 -9.53
C VAL A 85 3.39 -1.78 -9.57
N ASP A 86 3.32 -3.03 -10.04
CA ASP A 86 2.12 -3.84 -9.84
C ASP A 86 2.23 -4.56 -8.49
N ARG A 87 1.29 -4.27 -7.60
CA ARG A 87 1.29 -4.77 -6.22
C ARG A 87 1.19 -6.29 -6.12
N GLU A 88 0.65 -6.96 -7.15
CA GLU A 88 0.61 -8.42 -7.21
C GLU A 88 2.04 -9.00 -7.22
N PHE A 89 2.89 -8.47 -8.11
CA PHE A 89 4.25 -8.94 -8.28
C PHE A 89 5.23 -8.30 -7.29
N PHE A 90 5.05 -7.02 -7.02
CA PHE A 90 5.94 -6.26 -6.13
C PHE A 90 5.89 -6.76 -4.68
N ASP A 91 4.69 -6.96 -4.13
CA ASP A 91 4.57 -7.46 -2.75
C ASP A 91 5.11 -8.89 -2.64
N GLU A 92 4.92 -9.74 -3.67
CA GLU A 92 5.49 -11.09 -3.69
C GLU A 92 7.02 -11.05 -3.78
N PHE A 93 7.58 -10.20 -4.63
CA PHE A 93 9.03 -9.98 -4.69
C PHE A 93 9.62 -9.62 -3.31
N LEU A 94 8.99 -8.72 -2.57
CA LEU A 94 9.45 -8.33 -1.22
C LEU A 94 9.37 -9.52 -0.24
N ARG A 95 8.29 -10.30 -0.29
CA ARG A 95 8.13 -11.51 0.55
C ARG A 95 9.17 -12.59 0.23
N GLU A 96 9.46 -12.80 -1.05
CA GLU A 96 10.52 -13.72 -1.49
C GLU A 96 11.89 -13.25 -1.03
N ARG A 97 12.16 -11.95 -1.13
CA ARG A 97 13.41 -11.35 -0.66
C ARG A 97 13.60 -11.56 0.84
N ALA A 98 12.55 -11.36 1.65
CA ALA A 98 12.58 -11.68 3.08
C ALA A 98 12.85 -13.17 3.34
N ALA A 99 12.23 -14.07 2.58
CA ALA A 99 12.44 -15.51 2.73
C ALA A 99 13.88 -15.93 2.37
N LYS A 100 14.46 -15.36 1.30
CA LYS A 100 15.88 -15.58 0.93
C LYS A 100 16.84 -15.13 2.01
N CYS A 101 16.47 -14.13 2.81
CA CYS A 101 17.25 -13.67 3.96
C CYS A 101 17.03 -14.52 5.23
N GLY A 102 16.15 -15.53 5.20
CA GLY A 102 15.94 -16.46 6.30
C GLY A 102 14.60 -16.31 7.04
N ALA A 103 13.73 -15.38 6.65
CA ALA A 103 12.39 -15.29 7.22
C ALA A 103 11.53 -16.49 6.81
N LYS A 104 10.88 -17.15 7.78
CA LYS A 104 9.97 -18.26 7.51
C LYS A 104 8.58 -17.73 7.16
N ARG A 105 8.12 -18.00 5.94
CA ARG A 105 6.80 -17.58 5.46
C ARG A 105 5.70 -18.56 5.87
N PHE A 106 4.56 -18.00 6.26
CA PHE A 106 3.32 -18.73 6.53
C PHE A 106 2.18 -18.07 5.75
N THR A 107 1.43 -18.86 5.01
CA THR A 107 0.22 -18.37 4.34
C THR A 107 -0.96 -18.51 5.28
N GLY A 108 -1.50 -17.38 5.75
CA GLY A 108 -2.57 -17.41 6.72
C GLY A 108 -3.12 -16.02 7.08
N THR A 109 -4.23 -16.04 7.81
CA THR A 109 -4.91 -14.84 8.30
C THR A 109 -4.80 -14.78 9.82
N PHE A 110 -4.24 -13.69 10.33
CA PHE A 110 -4.17 -13.41 11.75
C PHE A 110 -5.55 -13.48 12.41
N VAL A 111 -5.61 -14.11 13.58
CA VAL A 111 -6.83 -14.24 14.39
C VAL A 111 -6.71 -13.43 15.66
N LYS A 112 -5.74 -13.75 16.52
CA LYS A 112 -5.63 -13.14 17.84
C LYS A 112 -4.24 -13.28 18.43
N LEU A 113 -3.92 -12.38 19.37
CA LEU A 113 -2.75 -12.43 20.26
C LEU A 113 -3.17 -12.80 21.68
N TYR A 114 -2.35 -13.60 22.32
CA TYR A 114 -2.48 -13.91 23.75
C TYR A 114 -1.12 -13.73 24.42
N LYS A 115 -1.05 -12.80 25.35
CA LYS A 115 0.16 -12.58 26.12
C LYS A 115 0.29 -13.65 27.23
N ASN A 116 1.51 -14.17 27.40
CA ASN A 116 1.94 -14.94 28.56
C ASN A 116 3.16 -14.25 29.17
N LEU A 117 3.66 -14.74 30.30
CA LEU A 117 4.79 -14.12 31.03
C LEU A 117 6.09 -14.09 30.19
N GLU A 118 6.36 -15.12 29.41
CA GLU A 118 7.63 -15.28 28.67
C GLU A 118 7.50 -15.04 27.15
N TYR A 119 6.31 -15.17 26.59
CA TYR A 119 6.08 -15.07 25.15
C TYR A 119 4.65 -14.68 24.81
N THR A 120 4.45 -14.30 23.57
CA THR A 120 3.14 -14.07 22.98
C THR A 120 2.76 -15.24 22.08
N LYS A 121 1.53 -15.74 22.25
CA LYS A 121 0.90 -16.68 21.31
C LYS A 121 0.25 -15.88 20.18
N VAL A 122 0.59 -16.22 18.95
CA VAL A 122 -0.01 -15.66 17.73
C VAL A 122 -0.82 -16.74 17.06
N ASP A 123 -2.14 -16.64 17.12
CA ASP A 123 -3.04 -17.55 16.41
C ASP A 123 -3.36 -17.01 15.02
N PHE A 124 -3.31 -17.86 14.04
CA PHE A 124 -3.69 -17.55 12.67
C PHE A 124 -4.38 -18.73 11.97
N ASN A 125 -5.34 -18.44 11.12
CA ASN A 125 -5.92 -19.43 10.22
C ASN A 125 -4.89 -19.77 9.15
N ASN A 126 -4.31 -20.95 9.22
CA ASN A 126 -3.33 -21.43 8.26
C ASN A 126 -4.05 -21.93 7.01
N HIS A 127 -3.79 -21.29 5.86
CA HIS A 127 -4.49 -21.61 4.62
C HIS A 127 -4.07 -22.96 4.02
N SER A 128 -2.86 -23.44 4.31
CA SER A 128 -2.38 -24.72 3.83
C SER A 128 -3.05 -25.89 4.56
N THR A 129 -3.22 -25.75 5.89
CA THR A 129 -3.82 -26.82 6.71
C THR A 129 -5.32 -26.63 6.94
N LYS A 130 -5.87 -25.47 6.62
CA LYS A 130 -7.26 -25.04 6.90
C LYS A 130 -7.64 -25.12 8.40
N LYS A 131 -6.63 -25.01 9.26
CA LYS A 131 -6.78 -25.06 10.74
C LYS A 131 -6.13 -23.84 11.37
N ILE A 132 -6.50 -23.57 12.62
CA ILE A 132 -5.77 -22.60 13.43
C ILE A 132 -4.40 -23.18 13.75
N SER A 133 -3.37 -22.38 13.49
CA SER A 133 -1.99 -22.65 13.89
C SER A 133 -1.55 -21.58 14.88
N THR A 134 -0.70 -21.95 15.83
CA THR A 134 -0.17 -21.05 16.86
C THR A 134 1.34 -20.93 16.71
N LEU A 135 1.85 -19.72 16.73
CA LEU A 135 3.28 -19.42 16.88
C LEU A 135 3.53 -18.83 18.26
N LEU A 136 4.68 -19.19 18.84
CA LEU A 136 5.21 -18.58 20.06
C LEU A 136 6.30 -17.60 19.66
N THR A 137 6.23 -16.37 20.14
CA THR A 137 7.14 -15.30 19.76
C THR A 137 7.43 -14.37 20.94
N ARG A 138 8.57 -13.69 20.93
CA ARG A 138 8.90 -12.65 21.92
C ARG A 138 8.28 -11.32 21.53
N TYR A 139 8.38 -10.97 20.23
CA TYR A 139 7.89 -9.69 19.71
C TYR A 139 6.98 -9.90 18.51
N VAL A 140 6.06 -8.97 18.30
CA VAL A 140 5.13 -8.95 17.18
C VAL A 140 5.22 -7.62 16.45
N ILE A 141 5.33 -7.68 15.13
CA ILE A 141 5.18 -6.51 14.26
C ILE A 141 3.84 -6.62 13.53
N GLY A 142 2.93 -5.69 13.83
CA GLY A 142 1.66 -5.56 13.13
C GLY A 142 1.82 -4.70 11.88
N ALA A 143 1.81 -5.32 10.70
CA ALA A 143 1.93 -4.68 9.40
C ALA A 143 0.77 -5.10 8.46
N ASP A 144 -0.40 -5.36 9.03
CA ASP A 144 -1.57 -5.94 8.37
C ASP A 144 -2.49 -4.90 7.71
N GLY A 145 -1.97 -3.68 7.51
CA GLY A 145 -2.55 -2.64 6.67
C GLY A 145 -3.57 -1.77 7.39
N ALA A 146 -4.21 -0.86 6.64
CA ALA A 146 -5.03 0.24 7.15
C ALA A 146 -6.15 -0.19 8.13
N LYS A 147 -6.74 -1.38 7.96
CA LYS A 147 -7.72 -1.94 8.91
C LYS A 147 -7.08 -2.99 9.81
N SER A 148 -5.90 -2.71 10.35
CA SER A 148 -5.12 -3.62 11.16
C SER A 148 -5.93 -4.26 12.30
N ASN A 149 -5.97 -5.59 12.30
CA ASN A 149 -6.53 -6.33 13.42
C ASN A 149 -5.52 -6.40 14.59
N VAL A 150 -4.22 -6.38 14.30
CA VAL A 150 -3.19 -6.29 15.35
C VAL A 150 -3.37 -4.98 16.12
N ALA A 151 -3.45 -3.83 15.42
CA ALA A 151 -3.66 -2.54 16.05
C ALA A 151 -4.92 -2.51 16.93
N ARG A 152 -6.04 -2.99 16.40
CA ARG A 152 -7.32 -3.02 17.14
C ARG A 152 -7.30 -3.90 18.38
N ASN A 153 -6.48 -4.94 18.40
CA ASN A 153 -6.35 -5.85 19.53
C ASN A 153 -5.36 -5.35 20.59
N THR A 154 -4.43 -4.44 20.25
CA THR A 154 -3.28 -4.12 21.10
C THR A 154 -3.11 -2.64 21.41
N ILE A 155 -3.63 -1.75 20.57
CA ILE A 155 -3.48 -0.30 20.72
C ILE A 155 -4.83 0.32 21.00
N LYS A 156 -4.89 1.08 22.09
CA LYS A 156 -6.09 1.84 22.47
C LYS A 156 -6.47 2.82 21.37
N ASP A 157 -7.76 2.88 21.06
CA ASP A 157 -8.32 3.82 20.08
C ASP A 157 -7.83 3.67 18.63
N ALA A 158 -7.12 2.58 18.29
CA ALA A 158 -6.65 2.32 16.93
C ALA A 158 -7.76 2.26 15.86
N HIS A 159 -9.01 2.03 16.25
CA HIS A 159 -10.17 2.03 15.36
C HIS A 159 -10.65 3.43 14.95
N LYS A 160 -10.15 4.50 15.60
CA LYS A 160 -10.58 5.89 15.38
C LYS A 160 -9.79 6.62 14.28
N ILE A 161 -8.86 5.96 13.61
CA ILE A 161 -8.10 6.58 12.51
C ILE A 161 -9.06 7.03 11.40
N PRO A 162 -9.00 8.29 10.94
CA PRO A 162 -9.75 8.75 9.79
C PRO A 162 -9.16 8.16 8.49
N TYR A 163 -10.02 7.87 7.52
CA TYR A 163 -9.63 7.28 6.23
C TYR A 163 -10.22 8.06 5.06
N VAL A 164 -9.44 8.19 4.01
CA VAL A 164 -9.96 8.32 2.64
C VAL A 164 -10.32 6.93 2.15
N ILE A 165 -11.50 6.79 1.57
CA ILE A 165 -11.84 5.59 0.81
C ILE A 165 -11.46 5.85 -0.65
N ALA A 166 -10.43 5.17 -1.11
CA ALA A 166 -10.00 5.21 -2.50
C ALA A 166 -10.72 4.13 -3.30
N TYR A 167 -11.13 4.46 -4.52
CA TYR A 167 -11.67 3.54 -5.50
C TYR A 167 -11.03 3.80 -6.86
N HIS A 168 -10.65 2.75 -7.56
CA HIS A 168 -10.09 2.88 -8.90
C HIS A 168 -10.48 1.70 -9.81
N GLU A 169 -10.38 1.96 -11.09
CA GLU A 169 -10.49 0.97 -12.14
C GLU A 169 -9.13 0.84 -12.83
N ILE A 170 -8.66 -0.39 -12.92
CA ILE A 170 -7.54 -0.74 -13.79
C ILE A 170 -8.11 -1.00 -15.16
N ILE A 171 -7.66 -0.22 -16.13
CA ILE A 171 -8.12 -0.27 -17.53
C ILE A 171 -6.99 -0.67 -18.46
N GLU A 172 -7.29 -1.18 -19.63
CA GLU A 172 -6.32 -1.32 -20.71
C GLU A 172 -5.79 0.07 -21.08
N ALA A 173 -4.47 0.20 -21.17
CA ALA A 173 -3.87 1.48 -21.52
C ALA A 173 -4.23 1.85 -22.97
N PRO A 174 -4.75 3.06 -23.22
CA PRO A 174 -4.97 3.50 -24.59
C PRO A 174 -3.63 3.77 -25.27
N LYS A 175 -3.65 3.90 -26.59
CA LYS A 175 -2.54 4.51 -27.31
C LYS A 175 -2.36 5.96 -26.84
N ALA A 176 -1.12 6.49 -26.88
CA ALA A 176 -0.87 7.87 -26.53
C ALA A 176 -1.79 8.82 -27.31
N THR A 177 -2.46 9.72 -26.59
CA THR A 177 -3.39 10.72 -27.13
C THR A 177 -3.10 12.06 -26.47
N SER A 178 -3.78 13.13 -26.90
CA SER A 178 -3.68 14.45 -26.24
C SER A 178 -4.12 14.44 -24.77
N GLY A 179 -4.96 13.49 -24.37
CA GLY A 179 -5.45 13.31 -22.98
C GLY A 179 -4.60 12.38 -22.14
N TYR A 180 -4.02 11.32 -22.74
CA TYR A 180 -3.24 10.30 -22.07
C TYR A 180 -1.79 10.27 -22.53
N ASN A 181 -0.86 10.25 -21.57
CA ASN A 181 0.56 10.12 -21.82
C ASN A 181 1.13 8.99 -20.94
N PRO A 182 1.76 7.93 -21.52
CA PRO A 182 2.27 6.80 -20.77
C PRO A 182 3.45 7.12 -19.82
N ASP A 183 4.09 8.29 -20.01
CA ASP A 183 5.22 8.74 -19.17
C ASP A 183 4.81 9.81 -18.14
N ARG A 184 3.48 10.03 -17.94
CA ARG A 184 2.98 11.10 -17.08
C ARG A 184 1.87 10.62 -16.15
N CYS A 185 2.00 10.87 -14.85
CA CYS A 185 0.92 10.74 -13.88
C CYS A 185 0.12 12.02 -13.80
N ASP A 186 -1.20 11.94 -13.96
CA ASP A 186 -2.11 13.07 -13.80
C ASP A 186 -2.79 12.99 -12.41
N VAL A 187 -2.71 14.10 -11.66
CA VAL A 187 -3.38 14.30 -10.37
C VAL A 187 -4.41 15.42 -10.56
N ILE A 188 -5.67 15.11 -10.32
CA ILE A 188 -6.81 15.95 -10.68
C ILE A 188 -7.52 16.44 -9.41
N TYR A 189 -7.41 17.72 -9.12
CA TYR A 189 -8.16 18.41 -8.08
C TYR A 189 -9.46 18.96 -8.68
N ASN A 190 -10.53 18.19 -8.59
CA ASN A 190 -11.86 18.55 -9.07
C ASN A 190 -12.89 18.13 -8.01
N GLY A 191 -13.58 19.12 -7.43
CA GLY A 191 -14.56 18.89 -6.37
C GLY A 191 -15.76 18.02 -6.78
N ASP A 192 -16.11 17.98 -8.07
CA ASP A 192 -17.18 17.12 -8.59
C ASP A 192 -16.74 15.64 -8.62
N ILE A 193 -15.44 15.38 -8.73
CA ILE A 193 -14.85 14.03 -8.71
C ILE A 193 -14.45 13.64 -7.31
N SER A 194 -13.68 14.49 -6.62
CA SER A 194 -13.16 14.27 -5.28
C SER A 194 -13.21 15.57 -4.48
N PRO A 195 -14.21 15.75 -3.60
CA PRO A 195 -14.41 17.02 -2.89
C PRO A 195 -13.31 17.37 -1.89
N ASP A 196 -12.63 16.36 -1.34
CA ASP A 196 -11.73 16.47 -0.19
C ASP A 196 -10.41 15.70 -0.34
N PHE A 197 -10.15 15.17 -1.54
CA PHE A 197 -8.89 14.51 -1.89
C PHE A 197 -8.54 14.84 -3.34
N TYR A 198 -8.26 13.82 -4.19
CA TYR A 198 -8.00 14.00 -5.62
C TYR A 198 -8.41 12.78 -6.44
N GLY A 199 -8.58 13.00 -7.75
CA GLY A 199 -8.64 11.96 -8.76
C GLY A 199 -7.27 11.74 -9.42
N TRP A 200 -7.06 10.58 -10.04
CA TRP A 200 -5.79 10.28 -10.71
C TRP A 200 -5.96 9.47 -11.97
N VAL A 201 -4.99 9.64 -12.89
CA VAL A 201 -4.75 8.77 -14.03
C VAL A 201 -3.27 8.40 -14.01
N PHE A 202 -2.96 7.15 -13.65
CA PHE A 202 -1.60 6.67 -13.48
C PHE A 202 -1.29 5.52 -14.44
N PRO A 203 -0.36 5.70 -15.39
CA PRO A 203 0.06 4.68 -16.32
C PRO A 203 0.78 3.51 -15.63
N HIS A 204 0.49 2.28 -16.09
CA HIS A 204 1.14 1.04 -15.65
C HIS A 204 1.56 0.19 -16.86
N GLY A 205 2.22 0.80 -17.85
CA GLY A 205 2.65 0.12 -19.07
C GLY A 205 1.47 -0.27 -19.95
N LYS A 206 1.07 -1.55 -19.93
CA LYS A 206 -0.07 -2.05 -20.71
C LYS A 206 -1.45 -1.72 -20.12
N SER A 207 -1.48 -1.18 -18.93
CA SER A 207 -2.70 -0.77 -18.24
C SER A 207 -2.56 0.64 -17.67
N ALA A 208 -3.66 1.19 -17.15
CA ALA A 208 -3.66 2.42 -16.37
C ALA A 208 -4.61 2.30 -15.17
N SER A 209 -4.24 2.94 -14.07
CA SER A 209 -5.10 3.09 -12.90
C SER A 209 -5.83 4.43 -12.99
N VAL A 210 -7.15 4.41 -13.01
CA VAL A 210 -7.99 5.62 -12.98
C VAL A 210 -8.87 5.55 -11.75
N GLY A 211 -8.78 6.54 -10.88
CA GLY A 211 -9.51 6.49 -9.64
C GLY A 211 -9.60 7.81 -8.90
N MET A 212 -10.26 7.77 -7.77
CA MET A 212 -10.39 8.91 -6.87
C MET A 212 -10.48 8.43 -5.41
N GLY A 213 -10.31 9.35 -4.47
CA GLY A 213 -10.51 9.09 -3.06
C GLY A 213 -11.39 10.16 -2.41
N THR A 214 -12.05 9.83 -1.30
CA THR A 214 -12.79 10.78 -0.48
C THR A 214 -13.05 10.24 0.93
N CYS A 215 -13.16 11.14 1.92
CA CYS A 215 -13.66 10.83 3.26
C CYS A 215 -15.20 10.85 3.34
N LEU A 216 -15.85 11.43 2.34
CA LEU A 216 -17.30 11.67 2.37
C LEU A 216 -18.08 10.44 1.93
N SER A 217 -18.86 9.86 2.81
CA SER A 217 -19.70 8.70 2.54
C SER A 217 -20.86 8.97 1.55
N SER A 218 -21.19 10.25 1.33
CA SER A 218 -22.23 10.67 0.38
C SER A 218 -21.79 10.59 -1.09
N VAL A 219 -20.49 10.48 -1.36
CA VAL A 219 -19.95 10.43 -2.73
C VAL A 219 -20.07 9.04 -3.32
N ASN A 220 -20.67 8.95 -4.50
CA ASN A 220 -20.71 7.71 -5.27
C ASN A 220 -19.37 7.49 -6.00
N LEU A 221 -18.49 6.72 -5.38
CA LEU A 221 -17.13 6.47 -5.87
C LEU A 221 -17.08 5.92 -7.31
N LYS A 222 -18.01 5.01 -7.65
CA LYS A 222 -18.09 4.40 -9.00
C LYS A 222 -18.48 5.43 -10.03
N LYS A 223 -19.49 6.26 -9.72
CA LYS A 223 -19.94 7.32 -10.62
C LYS A 223 -18.83 8.35 -10.81
N ALA A 224 -18.21 8.84 -9.74
CA ALA A 224 -17.12 9.81 -9.81
C ALA A 224 -15.93 9.30 -10.63
N THR A 225 -15.57 8.02 -10.49
CA THR A 225 -14.51 7.40 -11.31
C THR A 225 -14.92 7.28 -12.79
N SER A 226 -16.20 6.97 -13.07
CA SER A 226 -16.72 6.96 -14.44
C SER A 226 -16.70 8.35 -15.07
N ASP A 227 -17.10 9.36 -14.31
CA ASP A 227 -17.06 10.78 -14.76
C ASP A 227 -15.61 11.22 -15.02
N LEU A 228 -14.67 10.82 -14.14
CA LEU A 228 -13.23 11.07 -14.37
C LEU A 228 -12.72 10.41 -15.65
N ARG A 229 -13.11 9.15 -15.92
CA ARG A 229 -12.75 8.45 -17.15
C ARG A 229 -13.25 9.19 -18.39
N MET A 230 -14.50 9.67 -18.38
CA MET A 230 -15.04 10.49 -19.47
C MET A 230 -14.25 11.79 -19.67
N GLN A 231 -13.96 12.52 -18.58
CA GLN A 231 -13.17 13.76 -18.65
C GLN A 231 -11.75 13.53 -19.17
N ALA A 232 -11.15 12.38 -18.88
CA ALA A 232 -9.83 12.00 -19.37
C ALA A 232 -9.82 11.36 -20.77
N GLY A 233 -10.99 11.14 -21.40
CA GLY A 233 -11.12 10.46 -22.68
C GLY A 233 -10.78 8.97 -22.61
N LEU A 234 -11.05 8.32 -21.48
CA LEU A 234 -10.72 6.91 -21.17
C LEU A 234 -11.97 6.04 -20.98
N ASP A 235 -13.15 6.57 -21.31
CA ASP A 235 -14.43 5.89 -21.13
C ASP A 235 -14.57 4.65 -22.02
N GLN A 236 -13.94 4.65 -23.20
CA GLN A 236 -13.96 3.53 -24.14
C GLN A 236 -12.91 2.43 -23.83
N CYS A 237 -12.01 2.65 -22.88
CA CYS A 237 -11.01 1.64 -22.50
C CYS A 237 -11.66 0.50 -21.73
N SER A 238 -11.30 -0.75 -22.04
CA SER A 238 -11.79 -1.94 -21.33
C SER A 238 -11.35 -1.92 -19.86
N THR A 239 -12.26 -2.22 -18.94
CA THR A 239 -11.92 -2.35 -17.53
C THR A 239 -11.42 -3.77 -17.24
N ILE A 240 -10.22 -3.90 -16.72
CA ILE A 240 -9.60 -5.17 -16.32
C ILE A 240 -10.09 -5.59 -14.93
N ARG A 241 -10.05 -4.66 -13.96
CA ARG A 241 -10.53 -4.90 -12.58
C ARG A 241 -10.94 -3.61 -11.88
N LYS A 242 -11.77 -3.75 -10.84
CA LYS A 242 -12.27 -2.66 -10.00
C LYS A 242 -11.88 -2.93 -8.56
N GLU A 243 -11.30 -1.94 -7.91
CA GLU A 243 -10.71 -2.10 -6.59
C GLU A 243 -11.00 -0.91 -5.69
N GLY A 244 -10.96 -1.13 -4.38
CA GLY A 244 -11.05 -0.06 -3.41
C GLY A 244 -10.38 -0.42 -2.10
N ALA A 245 -9.80 0.58 -1.45
CA ALA A 245 -9.13 0.42 -0.17
C ALA A 245 -9.20 1.71 0.68
N PRO A 246 -9.21 1.59 2.00
CA PRO A 246 -9.00 2.73 2.86
C PRO A 246 -7.52 3.15 2.86
N ILE A 247 -7.29 4.46 2.88
CA ILE A 247 -5.99 5.11 3.05
C ILE A 247 -6.04 5.86 4.38
N PRO A 248 -5.19 5.57 5.36
CA PRO A 248 -5.14 6.34 6.59
C PRO A 248 -4.74 7.79 6.32
N LEU A 249 -5.34 8.73 7.05
CA LEU A 249 -5.02 10.16 6.91
C LEU A 249 -4.19 10.71 8.07
N LYS A 250 -4.03 9.94 9.12
CA LYS A 250 -3.31 10.38 10.31
C LYS A 250 -2.62 9.18 10.96
N PRO A 251 -1.36 9.30 11.37
CA PRO A 251 -0.71 8.31 12.19
C PRO A 251 -1.43 8.13 13.53
N LEU A 252 -1.35 6.93 14.10
CA LEU A 252 -1.73 6.70 15.49
C LEU A 252 -0.83 7.51 16.43
N GLU A 253 -1.33 7.88 17.59
CA GLU A 253 -0.54 8.56 18.63
C GLU A 253 0.50 7.62 19.26
N LYS A 254 0.18 6.32 19.33
CA LYS A 254 1.10 5.27 19.78
C LYS A 254 1.18 4.17 18.75
N TRP A 255 2.39 3.74 18.45
CA TRP A 255 2.68 2.68 17.48
C TRP A 255 3.09 1.36 18.14
N ASP A 256 3.10 1.32 19.46
CA ASP A 256 3.40 0.12 20.24
C ASP A 256 2.44 0.03 21.43
N ASN A 257 2.45 -1.13 22.07
CA ASN A 257 1.68 -1.40 23.28
C ASN A 257 2.50 -1.24 24.56
N GLU A 258 3.63 -0.53 24.49
CA GLU A 258 4.60 -0.34 25.60
C GLU A 258 5.17 -1.67 26.16
N ASP A 259 5.15 -2.74 25.36
CA ASP A 259 5.61 -4.05 25.77
C ASP A 259 6.28 -4.80 24.59
N ASN A 260 5.52 -5.54 23.81
CA ASN A 260 6.09 -6.49 22.84
C ASN A 260 5.42 -6.46 21.46
N VAL A 261 4.52 -5.52 21.21
CA VAL A 261 3.87 -5.31 19.92
C VAL A 261 4.21 -3.93 19.41
N VAL A 262 4.67 -3.85 18.16
CA VAL A 262 4.88 -2.61 17.43
C VAL A 262 4.13 -2.65 16.09
N LEU A 263 3.61 -1.51 15.66
CA LEU A 263 2.90 -1.36 14.39
C LEU A 263 3.78 -0.71 13.33
N ALA A 264 3.56 -1.06 12.07
CA ALA A 264 4.33 -0.53 10.96
C ALA A 264 3.48 -0.25 9.71
N GLY A 265 3.84 0.80 8.97
CA GLY A 265 3.17 1.23 7.74
C GLY A 265 1.72 1.64 7.98
N ASP A 266 0.82 1.28 7.07
CA ASP A 266 -0.60 1.63 7.18
C ASP A 266 -1.27 1.14 8.48
N ALA A 267 -0.74 0.09 9.13
CA ALA A 267 -1.27 -0.39 10.40
C ALA A 267 -1.03 0.60 11.53
N ALA A 268 0.04 1.40 11.43
CA ALA A 268 0.36 2.52 12.30
C ALA A 268 -0.24 3.86 11.79
N GLY A 269 -0.91 3.85 10.63
CA GLY A 269 -1.43 5.03 9.97
C GLY A 269 -0.37 5.87 9.24
N VAL A 270 0.81 5.32 8.98
CA VAL A 270 1.95 6.03 8.37
C VAL A 270 1.79 6.08 6.85
N VAL A 271 1.13 7.13 6.41
CA VAL A 271 0.88 7.49 5.00
C VAL A 271 0.95 9.01 4.90
N ALA A 272 1.50 9.55 3.81
CA ALA A 272 1.49 10.98 3.56
C ALA A 272 0.04 11.47 3.31
N PRO A 273 -0.53 12.32 4.17
CA PRO A 273 -1.95 12.67 4.09
C PRO A 273 -2.36 13.37 2.81
N SER A 274 -1.47 14.18 2.25
CA SER A 274 -1.73 15.00 1.06
C SER A 274 -1.69 14.22 -0.25
N SER A 275 -0.91 13.13 -0.31
CA SER A 275 -0.68 12.37 -1.54
C SER A 275 -1.15 10.92 -1.47
N GLY A 276 -1.46 10.41 -0.27
CA GLY A 276 -1.75 8.98 -0.08
C GLY A 276 -0.52 8.08 -0.32
N GLU A 277 0.69 8.67 -0.42
CA GLU A 277 1.92 7.90 -0.57
C GLU A 277 2.20 7.13 0.71
N GLY A 278 2.28 5.82 0.61
CA GLY A 278 2.47 4.94 1.74
C GLY A 278 3.49 3.82 1.49
N ILE A 279 3.89 3.57 0.23
CA ILE A 279 4.84 2.48 -0.06
C ILE A 279 6.21 2.85 0.47
N TYR A 280 6.76 4.01 0.09
CA TYR A 280 8.07 4.44 0.55
C TYR A 280 8.10 4.67 2.05
N LEU A 281 7.09 5.37 2.60
CA LEU A 281 6.98 5.56 4.05
C LEU A 281 6.86 4.22 4.80
N SER A 282 6.20 3.21 4.22
CA SER A 282 6.16 1.85 4.78
C SER A 282 7.53 1.17 4.78
N LEU A 283 8.35 1.41 3.76
CA LEU A 283 9.68 0.83 3.65
C LEU A 283 10.63 1.44 4.70
N ILE A 284 10.67 2.78 4.80
CA ILE A 284 11.59 3.49 5.72
C ILE A 284 11.17 3.41 7.17
N HIS A 285 9.88 3.28 7.48
CA HIS A 285 9.35 3.26 8.85
C HIS A 285 9.99 2.18 9.74
N ILE A 286 10.59 1.17 9.15
CA ILE A 286 11.21 0.03 9.84
C ILE A 286 12.73 0.04 9.71
N SER A 287 13.26 0.68 8.69
CA SER A 287 14.70 0.68 8.40
C SER A 287 15.46 1.82 9.04
N GLU A 288 14.76 2.88 9.43
CA GLU A 288 15.37 4.03 10.08
C GLU A 288 14.84 4.20 11.52
N PRO A 289 15.72 4.54 12.51
CA PRO A 289 15.31 4.73 13.89
C PRO A 289 14.48 6.00 14.09
#